data_686763d8e0c1a18ebc196d95d4b06cc8
#
_entry.id   686763d8e0c1a18ebc196d95d4b06cc8
#
_cell.length_a   1.000
_cell.length_b   1.000
_cell.length_c   1.000
_cell.angle_alpha   90.00
_cell.angle_beta   90.00
_cell.angle_gamma   90.00
#
_symmetry.space_group_name_H-M   'P 1'
#
loop_
_entity.id
_entity.type
_entity.pdbx_description
1 polymer ?
#
loop_
_entity_poly.entity_id
_entity_poly.type
_entity_poly.pdbx_seq_one_letter_code
_entity_poly.pdbx_strand_id
1 'polypeptide(L)'
;MNESAVYWSRMLTELTLSFHILYATIGVGVPLMIMIAQWTGYKNNDEHYILLARRWARGFVITVAVGVVTGTAIGLQLSLLWPNFMQLAGQVIALPLFMETFAFFFEAIFLGIYLYTWDRFESQKKHMLLLIPVAIGASMSAVFITIVNSFMNAPQGFDMVNGELVNIQPVLAMFNPAMPTKVAHVLATAYMTS
;
A
#
# COMPACT_ATOMS: atom_id res chain seq x y z
N MET A 1 -27.34 15.10 -4.98
CA MET A 1 -27.38 13.67 -5.43
C MET A 1 -28.65 13.06 -4.88
N ASN A 2 -29.30 12.15 -5.65
CA ASN A 2 -30.45 11.37 -5.17
C ASN A 2 -29.99 10.43 -4.05
N GLU A 3 -30.79 10.22 -2.98
CA GLU A 3 -30.44 9.37 -1.84
C GLU A 3 -30.05 7.94 -2.26
N SER A 4 -30.70 7.37 -3.25
CA SER A 4 -30.36 6.07 -3.81
C SER A 4 -28.97 6.08 -4.46
N ALA A 5 -28.57 7.14 -5.15
CA ALA A 5 -27.25 7.25 -5.75
C ALA A 5 -26.14 7.32 -4.70
N VAL A 6 -26.37 8.05 -3.60
CA VAL A 6 -25.42 8.09 -2.45
C VAL A 6 -25.28 6.70 -1.81
N TYR A 7 -26.40 6.01 -1.61
CA TYR A 7 -26.40 4.66 -1.05
C TYR A 7 -25.55 3.69 -1.90
N TRP A 8 -25.80 3.62 -3.19
CA TRP A 8 -25.07 2.74 -4.09
C TRP A 8 -23.59 3.11 -4.24
N SER A 9 -23.28 4.42 -4.24
CA SER A 9 -21.89 4.89 -4.25
C SER A 9 -21.12 4.44 -2.99
N ARG A 10 -21.73 4.51 -1.82
CA ARG A 10 -21.15 4.01 -0.56
C ARG A 10 -20.94 2.49 -0.61
N MET A 11 -21.96 1.74 -0.97
CA MET A 11 -21.88 0.28 -1.07
C MET A 11 -20.76 -0.16 -2.01
N LEU A 12 -20.64 0.47 -3.16
CA LEU A 12 -19.58 0.16 -4.14
C LEU A 12 -18.19 0.49 -3.58
N THR A 13 -18.05 1.66 -2.95
CA THR A 13 -16.77 2.08 -2.37
C THR A 13 -16.35 1.16 -1.22
N GLU A 14 -17.27 0.82 -0.32
CA GLU A 14 -17.03 -0.09 0.80
C GLU A 14 -16.64 -1.50 0.34
N LEU A 15 -17.34 -2.03 -0.66
CA LEU A 15 -17.04 -3.35 -1.23
C LEU A 15 -15.63 -3.38 -1.86
N THR A 16 -15.31 -2.37 -2.67
CA THR A 16 -14.00 -2.30 -3.33
C THR A 16 -12.88 -2.10 -2.33
N LEU A 17 -13.05 -1.24 -1.32
CA LEU A 17 -12.09 -1.03 -0.25
C LEU A 17 -11.87 -2.30 0.57
N SER A 18 -12.94 -2.97 0.99
CA SER A 18 -12.85 -4.21 1.78
C SER A 18 -12.10 -5.29 1.03
N PHE A 19 -12.39 -5.45 -0.26
CA PHE A 19 -11.68 -6.40 -1.11
C PHE A 19 -10.21 -6.00 -1.29
N HIS A 20 -9.93 -4.73 -1.57
CA HIS A 20 -8.57 -4.22 -1.73
C HIS A 20 -7.72 -4.41 -0.48
N ILE A 21 -8.25 -4.07 0.70
CA ILE A 21 -7.53 -4.14 1.97
C ILE A 21 -7.06 -5.57 2.28
N LEU A 22 -7.84 -6.59 1.95
CA LEU A 22 -7.44 -7.99 2.14
C LEU A 22 -6.14 -8.31 1.39
N TYR A 23 -6.06 -7.95 0.11
CA TYR A 23 -4.88 -8.19 -0.71
C TYR A 23 -3.72 -7.26 -0.34
N ALA A 24 -3.99 -6.00 -0.06
CA ALA A 24 -2.98 -5.03 0.33
C ALA A 24 -2.31 -5.42 1.66
N THR A 25 -3.09 -5.87 2.64
CA THR A 25 -2.57 -6.31 3.94
C THR A 25 -1.63 -7.50 3.80
N ILE A 26 -2.04 -8.53 3.04
CA ILE A 26 -1.19 -9.68 2.71
C ILE A 26 0.05 -9.20 1.93
N GLY A 27 -0.14 -8.25 1.00
CA GLY A 27 0.93 -7.67 0.19
C GLY A 27 2.08 -7.07 1.01
N VAL A 28 1.79 -6.47 2.14
CA VAL A 28 2.80 -5.83 3.00
C VAL A 28 3.70 -6.85 3.71
N GLY A 29 3.16 -7.94 4.22
CA GLY A 29 3.93 -8.86 5.05
C GLY A 29 4.57 -10.02 4.29
N VAL A 30 3.98 -10.47 3.18
CA VAL A 30 4.49 -11.61 2.41
C VAL A 30 5.94 -11.44 1.92
N PRO A 31 6.43 -10.27 1.48
CA PRO A 31 7.84 -10.08 1.13
C PRO A 31 8.80 -10.46 2.26
N LEU A 32 8.45 -10.10 3.51
CA LEU A 32 9.24 -10.47 4.68
C LEU A 32 9.24 -11.99 4.91
N MET A 33 8.09 -12.64 4.74
CA MET A 33 7.98 -14.10 4.86
C MET A 33 8.80 -14.84 3.80
N ILE A 34 8.77 -14.36 2.55
CA ILE A 34 9.60 -14.89 1.46
C ILE A 34 11.08 -14.73 1.81
N MET A 35 11.48 -13.57 2.34
CA MET A 35 12.85 -13.29 2.75
C MET A 35 13.31 -14.23 3.88
N ILE A 36 12.48 -14.46 4.89
CA ILE A 36 12.77 -15.39 5.99
C ILE A 36 12.92 -16.81 5.46
N ALA A 37 12.02 -17.27 4.59
CA ALA A 37 12.10 -18.60 4.00
C ALA A 37 13.39 -18.76 3.18
N GLN A 38 13.72 -17.80 2.31
CA GLN A 38 14.94 -17.85 1.49
C GLN A 38 16.21 -17.78 2.37
N TRP A 39 16.21 -16.96 3.42
CA TRP A 39 17.31 -16.87 4.39
C TRP A 39 17.53 -18.21 5.12
N THR A 40 16.43 -18.82 5.60
CA THR A 40 16.49 -20.12 6.29
C THR A 40 17.03 -21.21 5.39
N GLY A 41 16.55 -21.27 4.14
CA GLY A 41 17.06 -22.21 3.14
C GLY A 41 18.54 -22.01 2.84
N TYR A 42 18.95 -20.75 2.66
CA TYR A 42 20.36 -20.41 2.44
C TYR A 42 21.26 -20.79 3.62
N LYS A 43 20.84 -20.44 4.85
CA LYS A 43 21.64 -20.66 6.07
C LYS A 43 21.81 -22.16 6.39
N ASN A 44 20.76 -22.96 6.16
CA ASN A 44 20.71 -24.36 6.52
C ASN A 44 21.04 -25.30 5.34
N ASN A 45 21.33 -24.76 4.15
CA ASN A 45 21.44 -25.51 2.89
C ASN A 45 20.22 -26.40 2.63
N ASP A 46 19.01 -25.88 2.92
CA ASP A 46 17.74 -26.59 2.79
C ASP A 46 16.98 -26.14 1.54
N GLU A 47 16.97 -27.01 0.53
CA GLU A 47 16.31 -26.75 -0.74
C GLU A 47 14.79 -26.60 -0.62
N HIS A 48 14.15 -27.21 0.40
CA HIS A 48 12.71 -27.08 0.61
C HIS A 48 12.32 -25.64 0.92
N TYR A 49 13.08 -24.94 1.76
CA TYR A 49 12.83 -23.53 2.05
C TYR A 49 13.12 -22.62 0.86
N ILE A 50 14.12 -22.92 0.05
CA ILE A 50 14.38 -22.18 -1.21
C ILE A 50 13.21 -22.36 -2.18
N LEU A 51 12.72 -23.60 -2.34
CA LEU A 51 11.57 -23.90 -3.19
C LEU A 51 10.29 -23.23 -2.66
N LEU A 52 10.10 -23.21 -1.35
CA LEU A 52 8.97 -22.53 -0.69
C LEU A 52 8.98 -21.03 -0.99
N ALA A 53 10.12 -20.36 -0.80
CA ALA A 53 10.29 -18.94 -1.12
C ALA A 53 9.97 -18.65 -2.61
N ARG A 54 10.45 -19.49 -3.53
CA ARG A 54 10.17 -19.38 -4.97
C ARG A 54 8.67 -19.51 -5.30
N ARG A 55 7.98 -20.46 -4.66
CA ARG A 55 6.54 -20.68 -4.84
C ARG A 55 5.73 -19.51 -4.30
N TRP A 56 6.06 -19.04 -3.10
CA TRP A 56 5.40 -17.87 -2.49
C TRP A 56 5.61 -16.61 -3.31
N ALA A 57 6.82 -16.36 -3.81
CA ALA A 57 7.09 -15.22 -4.67
C ALA A 57 6.23 -15.20 -5.94
N ARG A 58 6.00 -16.38 -6.56
CA ARG A 58 5.12 -16.50 -7.73
C ARG A 58 3.65 -16.23 -7.38
N GLY A 59 3.17 -16.71 -6.23
CA GLY A 59 1.82 -16.41 -5.75
C GLY A 59 1.66 -14.93 -5.39
N PHE A 60 2.69 -14.34 -4.82
CA PHE A 60 2.72 -12.93 -4.42
C PHE A 60 2.49 -11.97 -5.59
N VAL A 61 2.98 -12.29 -6.78
CA VAL A 61 2.70 -11.49 -8.00
C VAL A 61 1.22 -11.33 -8.26
N ILE A 62 0.44 -12.39 -8.03
CA ILE A 62 -1.02 -12.34 -8.21
C ILE A 62 -1.65 -11.38 -7.19
N THR A 63 -1.19 -11.45 -5.93
CA THR A 63 -1.63 -10.54 -4.87
C THR A 63 -1.35 -9.08 -5.23
N VAL A 64 -0.12 -8.79 -5.69
CA VAL A 64 0.27 -7.44 -6.14
C VAL A 64 -0.57 -7.00 -7.33
N ALA A 65 -0.77 -7.85 -8.35
CA ALA A 65 -1.59 -7.52 -9.52
C ALA A 65 -3.04 -7.18 -9.14
N VAL A 66 -3.65 -7.96 -8.23
CA VAL A 66 -4.99 -7.67 -7.69
C VAL A 66 -5.00 -6.37 -6.91
N GLY A 67 -3.97 -6.12 -6.09
CA GLY A 67 -3.79 -4.86 -5.36
C GLY A 67 -3.77 -3.64 -6.29
N VAL A 68 -3.00 -3.71 -7.39
CA VAL A 68 -2.93 -2.65 -8.42
C VAL A 68 -4.30 -2.35 -9.02
N VAL A 69 -4.97 -3.37 -9.53
CA VAL A 69 -6.26 -3.21 -10.22
C VAL A 69 -7.30 -2.62 -9.27
N THR A 70 -7.39 -3.15 -8.06
CA THR A 70 -8.37 -2.68 -7.08
C THR A 70 -8.03 -1.30 -6.51
N GLY A 71 -6.75 -0.99 -6.29
CA GLY A 71 -6.29 0.33 -5.87
C GLY A 71 -6.58 1.41 -6.92
N THR A 72 -6.33 1.10 -8.19
CA THR A 72 -6.69 1.99 -9.31
C THR A 72 -8.20 2.20 -9.37
N ALA A 73 -9.00 1.16 -9.17
CA ALA A 73 -10.46 1.26 -9.13
C ALA A 73 -10.94 2.19 -7.99
N ILE A 74 -10.29 2.14 -6.80
CA ILE A 74 -10.59 3.06 -5.69
C ILE A 74 -10.29 4.51 -6.07
N GLY A 75 -9.14 4.78 -6.70
CA GLY A 75 -8.79 6.12 -7.18
C GLY A 75 -9.81 6.69 -8.16
N LEU A 76 -10.30 5.86 -9.10
CA LEU A 76 -11.38 6.23 -10.01
C LEU A 76 -12.70 6.47 -9.28
N GLN A 77 -13.06 5.63 -8.33
CA GLN A 77 -14.29 5.79 -7.53
C GLN A 77 -14.26 7.08 -6.72
N LEU A 78 -13.14 7.41 -6.07
CA LEU A 78 -12.99 8.68 -5.34
C LEU A 78 -13.21 9.88 -6.27
N SER A 79 -12.65 9.85 -7.47
CA SER A 79 -12.77 10.94 -8.43
C SER A 79 -14.17 11.06 -9.05
N LEU A 80 -14.82 9.94 -9.35
CA LEU A 80 -16.09 9.92 -10.06
C LEU A 80 -17.31 9.96 -9.13
N LEU A 81 -17.25 9.27 -8.00
CA LEU A 81 -18.37 9.16 -7.07
C LEU A 81 -18.35 10.23 -5.97
N TRP A 82 -17.16 10.76 -5.64
CA TRP A 82 -16.93 11.72 -4.57
C TRP A 82 -16.21 12.99 -5.06
N PRO A 83 -16.68 13.63 -6.17
CA PRO A 83 -15.97 14.76 -6.78
C PRO A 83 -15.85 15.96 -5.83
N ASN A 84 -16.87 16.27 -5.03
CA ASN A 84 -16.82 17.36 -4.05
C ASN A 84 -15.76 17.13 -2.98
N PHE A 85 -15.60 15.89 -2.52
CA PHE A 85 -14.53 15.53 -1.60
C PHE A 85 -13.16 15.75 -2.24
N MET A 86 -12.97 15.29 -3.48
CA MET A 86 -11.70 15.44 -4.19
C MET A 86 -11.38 16.90 -4.54
N GLN A 87 -12.39 17.74 -4.79
CA GLN A 87 -12.20 19.18 -4.99
C GLN A 87 -11.70 19.85 -3.71
N LEU A 88 -12.25 19.50 -2.55
CA LEU A 88 -11.85 20.09 -1.26
C LEU A 88 -10.54 19.49 -0.75
N ALA A 89 -10.50 18.17 -0.54
CA ALA A 89 -9.39 17.50 0.11
C ALA A 89 -8.25 17.14 -0.83
N GLY A 90 -8.49 17.05 -2.14
CA GLY A 90 -7.54 16.54 -3.12
C GLY A 90 -6.20 17.27 -3.09
N GLN A 91 -6.18 18.59 -2.95
CA GLN A 91 -4.93 19.36 -2.87
C GLN A 91 -4.12 19.06 -1.60
N VAL A 92 -4.78 18.73 -0.50
CA VAL A 92 -4.13 18.40 0.76
C VAL A 92 -3.55 16.97 0.74
N ILE A 93 -4.34 16.01 0.22
CA ILE A 93 -3.96 14.60 0.19
C ILE A 93 -3.14 14.21 -1.05
N ALA A 94 -2.95 15.11 -2.00
CA ALA A 94 -2.20 14.83 -3.24
C ALA A 94 -0.78 14.34 -2.95
N LEU A 95 -0.08 14.95 -1.99
CA LEU A 95 1.30 14.58 -1.67
C LEU A 95 1.41 13.14 -1.14
N PRO A 96 0.68 12.72 -0.10
CA PRO A 96 0.76 11.33 0.37
C PRO A 96 0.25 10.31 -0.67
N LEU A 97 -0.73 10.64 -1.51
CA LEU A 97 -1.17 9.76 -2.61
C LEU A 97 -0.08 9.60 -3.68
N PHE A 98 0.62 10.69 -4.01
CA PHE A 98 1.77 10.61 -4.92
C PHE A 98 2.90 9.75 -4.35
N MET A 99 3.23 9.93 -3.06
CA MET A 99 4.26 9.15 -2.39
C MET A 99 3.88 7.66 -2.27
N GLU A 100 2.60 7.36 -2.07
CA GLU A 100 2.07 5.99 -2.08
C GLU A 100 2.29 5.34 -3.45
N THR A 101 1.88 6.00 -4.52
CA THR A 101 2.07 5.51 -5.89
C THR A 101 3.55 5.26 -6.19
N PHE A 102 4.42 6.15 -5.76
CA PHE A 102 5.87 6.00 -5.95
C PHE A 102 6.45 4.82 -5.17
N ALA A 103 6.04 4.64 -3.91
CA ALA A 103 6.44 3.51 -3.08
C ALA A 103 6.00 2.17 -3.70
N PHE A 104 4.79 2.12 -4.22
CA PHE A 104 4.26 0.96 -4.91
C PHE A 104 5.03 0.66 -6.22
N PHE A 105 5.36 1.67 -7.01
CA PHE A 105 6.21 1.50 -8.21
C PHE A 105 7.57 0.92 -7.85
N PHE A 106 8.16 1.41 -6.78
CA PHE A 106 9.44 0.92 -6.27
C PHE A 106 9.35 -0.57 -5.88
N GLU A 107 8.31 -0.96 -5.15
CA GLU A 107 8.01 -2.36 -4.83
C GLU A 107 7.91 -3.22 -6.09
N ALA A 108 7.07 -2.80 -7.05
CA ALA A 108 6.80 -3.57 -8.26
C ALA A 108 8.05 -3.78 -9.14
N ILE A 109 8.90 -2.77 -9.26
CA ILE A 109 10.16 -2.85 -10.01
C ILE A 109 11.10 -3.89 -9.37
N PHE A 110 11.33 -3.81 -8.06
CA PHE A 110 12.23 -4.72 -7.37
C PHE A 110 11.68 -6.14 -7.29
N LEU A 111 10.36 -6.29 -7.16
CA LEU A 111 9.71 -7.60 -7.26
C LEU A 111 9.90 -8.21 -8.66
N GLY A 112 9.73 -7.43 -9.71
CA GLY A 112 9.99 -7.85 -11.08
C GLY A 112 11.44 -8.32 -11.25
N ILE A 113 12.42 -7.52 -10.82
CA ILE A 113 13.84 -7.89 -10.87
C ILE A 113 14.08 -9.19 -10.08
N TYR A 114 13.55 -9.31 -8.86
CA TYR A 114 13.68 -10.50 -8.01
C TYR A 114 13.19 -11.77 -8.73
N LEU A 115 12.04 -11.73 -9.38
CA LEU A 115 11.46 -12.87 -10.08
C LEU A 115 12.23 -13.26 -11.34
N TYR A 116 12.58 -12.27 -12.17
CA TYR A 116 13.27 -12.52 -13.43
C TYR A 116 14.73 -12.94 -13.27
N THR A 117 15.34 -12.63 -12.13
CA THR A 117 16.74 -12.92 -11.88
C THR A 117 16.98 -14.11 -10.95
N TRP A 118 15.95 -14.87 -10.62
CA TRP A 118 16.02 -15.98 -9.68
C TRP A 118 17.17 -16.97 -9.97
N ASP A 119 17.31 -17.36 -11.22
CA ASP A 119 18.31 -18.35 -11.66
C ASP A 119 19.57 -17.66 -12.26
N ARG A 120 19.70 -16.33 -12.15
CA ARG A 120 20.81 -15.57 -12.74
C ARG A 120 21.85 -15.09 -11.74
N PHE A 121 21.54 -15.11 -10.46
CA PHE A 121 22.48 -14.71 -9.42
C PHE A 121 23.36 -15.89 -9.03
N GLU A 122 24.67 -15.67 -9.02
CA GLU A 122 25.64 -16.67 -8.50
C GLU A 122 25.47 -16.90 -7.00
N SER A 123 24.96 -15.92 -6.26
CA SER A 123 24.76 -15.96 -4.82
C SER A 123 23.31 -15.75 -4.42
N GLN A 124 22.71 -16.74 -3.80
CA GLN A 124 21.38 -16.67 -3.20
C GLN A 124 21.23 -15.50 -2.21
N LYS A 125 22.30 -15.19 -1.47
CA LYS A 125 22.33 -14.08 -0.53
C LYS A 125 22.16 -12.72 -1.23
N LYS A 126 22.86 -12.51 -2.36
CA LYS A 126 22.72 -11.27 -3.14
C LYS A 126 21.33 -11.14 -3.75
N HIS A 127 20.79 -12.25 -4.25
CA HIS A 127 19.43 -12.29 -4.79
C HIS A 127 18.37 -11.93 -3.72
N MET A 128 18.48 -12.48 -2.52
CA MET A 128 17.58 -12.20 -1.40
C MET A 128 17.57 -10.71 -1.01
N LEU A 129 18.68 -9.98 -1.16
CA LEU A 129 18.72 -8.54 -0.86
C LEU A 129 17.73 -7.71 -1.70
N LEU A 130 17.29 -8.22 -2.85
CA LEU A 130 16.25 -7.59 -3.66
C LEU A 130 14.87 -7.55 -2.96
N LEU A 131 14.62 -8.42 -1.98
CA LEU A 131 13.40 -8.39 -1.19
C LEU A 131 13.35 -7.26 -0.16
N ILE A 132 14.51 -6.71 0.21
CA ILE A 132 14.55 -5.56 1.14
C ILE A 132 13.81 -4.35 0.55
N PRO A 133 14.16 -3.85 -0.65
CA PRO A 133 13.40 -2.75 -1.26
C PRO A 133 11.94 -3.11 -1.54
N VAL A 134 11.60 -4.37 -1.85
CA VAL A 134 10.20 -4.81 -1.97
C VAL A 134 9.45 -4.63 -0.65
N ALA A 135 9.99 -5.13 0.45
CA ALA A 135 9.36 -5.00 1.78
C ALA A 135 9.27 -3.53 2.25
N ILE A 136 10.28 -2.72 1.96
CA ILE A 136 10.26 -1.29 2.26
C ILE A 136 9.19 -0.59 1.42
N GLY A 137 9.13 -0.85 0.11
CA GLY A 137 8.13 -0.27 -0.79
C GLY A 137 6.71 -0.59 -0.34
N ALA A 138 6.40 -1.86 -0.07
CA ALA A 138 5.11 -2.32 0.41
C ALA A 138 4.72 -1.65 1.75
N SER A 139 5.66 -1.58 2.70
CA SER A 139 5.43 -0.94 4.00
C SER A 139 5.19 0.57 3.87
N MET A 140 5.98 1.25 3.02
CA MET A 140 5.83 2.69 2.79
C MET A 140 4.53 3.03 2.05
N SER A 141 4.11 2.20 1.10
CA SER A 141 2.80 2.34 0.45
C SER A 141 1.67 2.27 1.50
N ALA A 142 1.70 1.27 2.40
CA ALA A 142 0.75 1.17 3.50
C ALA A 142 0.79 2.38 4.44
N VAL A 143 1.97 2.93 4.72
CA VAL A 143 2.13 4.15 5.54
C VAL A 143 1.45 5.34 4.87
N PHE A 144 1.74 5.60 3.60
CA PHE A 144 1.22 6.78 2.91
C PHE A 144 -0.29 6.74 2.73
N ILE A 145 -0.87 5.59 2.37
CA ILE A 145 -2.33 5.49 2.26
C ILE A 145 -3.01 5.58 3.63
N THR A 146 -2.36 5.09 4.69
CA THR A 146 -2.87 5.25 6.07
C THR A 146 -2.81 6.71 6.52
N ILE A 147 -1.84 7.49 6.06
CA ILE A 147 -1.77 8.95 6.28
C ILE A 147 -2.99 9.63 5.67
N VAL A 148 -3.38 9.27 4.44
CA VAL A 148 -4.61 9.79 3.81
C VAL A 148 -5.84 9.45 4.65
N ASN A 149 -5.95 8.21 5.09
CA ASN A 149 -7.06 7.80 5.97
C ASN A 149 -7.04 8.54 7.32
N SER A 150 -5.87 8.75 7.91
CA SER A 150 -5.75 9.48 9.18
C SER A 150 -6.15 10.94 9.04
N PHE A 151 -5.78 11.58 7.94
CA PHE A 151 -6.21 12.95 7.61
C PHE A 151 -7.73 13.07 7.54
N MET A 152 -8.43 12.13 6.91
CA MET A 152 -9.89 12.14 6.85
C MET A 152 -10.57 12.08 8.22
N ASN A 153 -9.89 11.57 9.24
CA ASN A 153 -10.43 11.48 10.61
C ASN A 153 -9.95 12.63 11.53
N ALA A 154 -8.79 13.21 11.24
CA ALA A 154 -8.20 14.30 12.01
C ALA A 154 -7.59 15.33 11.03
N PRO A 155 -8.44 16.07 10.27
CA PRO A 155 -7.97 17.02 9.27
C PRO A 155 -7.23 18.19 9.91
N GLN A 156 -6.07 18.53 9.35
CA GLN A 156 -5.27 19.70 9.74
C GLN A 156 -4.37 20.15 8.57
N GLY A 157 -3.64 21.24 8.75
CA GLY A 157 -2.70 21.76 7.76
C GLY A 157 -3.37 22.57 6.65
N PHE A 158 -4.48 23.22 6.98
CA PHE A 158 -5.18 24.19 6.13
C PHE A 158 -6.06 25.11 6.97
N ASP A 159 -6.43 26.25 6.40
CA ASP A 159 -7.46 27.13 6.92
C ASP A 159 -8.70 27.02 6.04
N MET A 160 -9.88 27.26 6.60
CA MET A 160 -11.13 27.28 5.85
C MET A 160 -11.69 28.72 5.81
N VAL A 161 -11.78 29.28 4.60
CA VAL A 161 -12.33 30.62 4.39
C VAL A 161 -13.43 30.55 3.33
N ASN A 162 -14.63 30.97 3.65
CA ASN A 162 -15.81 30.96 2.77
C ASN A 162 -16.11 29.58 2.12
N GLY A 163 -15.77 28.48 2.79
CA GLY A 163 -15.98 27.11 2.27
C GLY A 163 -14.86 26.58 1.36
N GLU A 164 -13.80 27.34 1.18
CA GLU A 164 -12.61 26.95 0.43
C GLU A 164 -11.43 26.71 1.37
N LEU A 165 -10.58 25.75 1.01
CA LEU A 165 -9.33 25.48 1.74
C LEU A 165 -8.24 26.44 1.25
N VAL A 166 -7.64 27.18 2.19
CA VAL A 166 -6.53 28.10 1.95
C VAL A 166 -5.35 27.79 2.86
N ASN A 167 -4.19 28.36 2.58
CA ASN A 167 -2.96 28.12 3.36
C ASN A 167 -2.62 26.64 3.52
N ILE A 168 -2.78 25.87 2.46
CA ILE A 168 -2.60 24.41 2.48
C ILE A 168 -1.13 24.06 2.75
N GLN A 169 -0.91 23.27 3.79
CA GLN A 169 0.38 22.75 4.22
C GLN A 169 0.36 21.21 4.19
N PRO A 170 0.63 20.55 3.05
CA PRO A 170 0.45 19.11 2.88
C PRO A 170 1.29 18.27 3.86
N VAL A 171 2.51 18.73 4.15
CA VAL A 171 3.38 18.03 5.11
C VAL A 171 2.79 18.05 6.53
N LEU A 172 2.25 19.19 6.96
CA LEU A 172 1.59 19.28 8.25
C LEU A 172 0.33 18.42 8.31
N ALA A 173 -0.42 18.35 7.22
CA ALA A 173 -1.57 17.46 7.09
C ALA A 173 -1.20 15.99 7.21
N MET A 174 -0.05 15.57 6.68
CA MET A 174 0.46 14.21 6.80
C MET A 174 0.75 13.82 8.27
N PHE A 175 1.33 14.73 9.05
CA PHE A 175 1.67 14.49 10.46
C PHE A 175 0.53 14.86 11.43
N ASN A 176 -0.71 14.52 11.07
CA ASN A 176 -1.87 14.73 11.92
C ASN A 176 -1.84 13.86 13.19
N PRO A 177 -2.57 14.24 14.27
CA PRO A 177 -2.50 13.55 15.56
C PRO A 177 -2.91 12.08 15.53
N ALA A 178 -3.75 11.66 14.56
CA ALA A 178 -4.18 10.27 14.43
C ALA A 178 -3.18 9.39 13.66
N MET A 179 -2.25 10.00 12.93
CA MET A 179 -1.33 9.27 12.04
C MET A 179 -0.47 8.22 12.78
N PRO A 180 0.25 8.52 13.88
CA PRO A 180 1.17 7.56 14.48
C PRO A 180 0.49 6.27 14.93
N THR A 181 -0.65 6.41 15.59
CA THR A 181 -1.40 5.24 16.10
C THR A 181 -2.02 4.42 14.99
N LYS A 182 -2.57 5.06 13.95
CA LYS A 182 -3.14 4.37 12.79
C LYS A 182 -2.08 3.64 11.98
N VAL A 183 -0.95 4.29 11.70
CA VAL A 183 0.17 3.67 10.96
C VAL A 183 0.71 2.47 11.75
N ALA A 184 0.95 2.62 13.05
CA ALA A 184 1.42 1.52 13.88
C ALA A 184 0.42 0.34 13.88
N HIS A 185 -0.88 0.63 13.98
CA HIS A 185 -1.93 -0.38 13.94
C HIS A 185 -1.96 -1.12 12.60
N VAL A 186 -1.96 -0.39 11.48
CA VAL A 186 -2.04 -0.98 10.13
C VAL A 186 -0.82 -1.85 9.84
N LEU A 187 0.40 -1.38 10.15
CA LEU A 187 1.61 -2.16 9.95
C LEU A 187 1.63 -3.41 10.84
N ALA A 188 1.30 -3.27 12.13
CA ALA A 188 1.22 -4.41 13.03
C ALA A 188 0.21 -5.46 12.53
N THR A 189 -0.99 -5.03 12.12
CA THR A 189 -2.02 -5.91 11.57
C THR A 189 -1.51 -6.60 10.29
N ALA A 190 -0.89 -5.87 9.37
CA ALA A 190 -0.37 -6.42 8.14
C ALA A 190 0.67 -7.53 8.38
N TYR A 191 1.62 -7.28 9.26
CA TYR A 191 2.66 -8.27 9.59
C TYR A 191 2.15 -9.45 10.44
N MET A 192 1.04 -9.29 11.16
CA MET A 192 0.43 -10.38 11.93
C MET A 192 -0.46 -11.30 11.09
N THR A 193 -0.99 -10.80 9.98
CA THR A 193 -1.97 -11.53 9.13
C THR A 193 -1.36 -12.16 7.88
N SER A 194 -0.06 -11.96 7.64
CA SER A 194 0.68 -12.43 6.45
C SER A 194 1.48 -13.73 6.68
#